data_48677d3fbb2bbc91bb70055858401d29
#
_entry.id   48677d3fbb2bbc91bb70055858401d29
#
_cell.length_a   1.000
_cell.length_b   1.000
_cell.length_c   1.000
_cell.angle_alpha   90.00
_cell.angle_beta   90.00
_cell.angle_gamma   90.00
#
_symmetry.space_group_name_H-M   'P 1'
#
loop_
_entity.id
_entity.type
_entity.pdbx_description
1 polymer ?
#
loop_
_entity_poly.entity_id
_entity_poly.type
_entity_poly.pdbx_seq_one_letter_code
_entity_poly.pdbx_strand_id
1 'polypeptide(L)'
;MEKKYCLGIDYGTQSCRALLVEVDTGIEVGDYEQAYPHAVMEEVLPDNVTKLPPDWALQHPEDYLHCLSTVTKGVLKKYDVDTDDVVGVGVDFTACTILPVDKDMKPVCFDEKYRSNPHAYVKLWKHHAAQKYADKINEEAKKRGETFPKLYGGKISSEWLIPKVMQIINEAPEIYEAADQFIEAGDWIVYKLTGEVKRSSCFAGYKGLWHKRNGYPSKEFLGALDERYKNIVGDKLSTDIYPLGDKAGEINEVGSDLTGLKQGTAVAVAIIDAHAAVPASGICEEGKMLMIMGTSTCHMVLNKDEIIVPGIAGLVEDGILPDFIGYEAGQACVGDHFGWFVKNCISEKYITECKEKDINIHILLTEKASKLRVGESGLIALDWWNGNRSVLVDADLTGLIMGCTLTTKPEEIYRALIEATAFGTKMIIDTFKENGVEIKELYAAGGIAQKNSMMMQIYSDVTNMDIHICDSNQAVALGSAMFGAVAAGRDKGGYDTIIEAVDKMSKVKEEYYKPIKENNEIYEKLFNEYKLLHDYFGRGGNDVMKRLKDIKLSYK
;
A
#
# COMPACT_ATOMS: atom_id res chain seq x y z
N MET A 1 -21.58 -13.57 -27.87
CA MET A 1 -20.98 -12.22 -27.92
C MET A 1 -19.49 -12.40 -28.08
N GLU A 2 -18.82 -11.55 -28.81
CA GLU A 2 -17.34 -11.55 -28.83
C GLU A 2 -16.85 -11.21 -27.44
N LYS A 3 -15.83 -11.95 -26.97
CA LYS A 3 -15.26 -11.72 -25.65
C LYS A 3 -14.51 -10.38 -25.66
N LYS A 4 -14.70 -9.59 -24.60
CA LYS A 4 -13.98 -8.34 -24.38
C LYS A 4 -13.08 -8.48 -23.16
N TYR A 5 -11.94 -7.81 -23.22
CA TYR A 5 -10.89 -7.92 -22.19
C TYR A 5 -10.50 -6.55 -21.68
N CYS A 6 -10.01 -6.52 -20.44
CA CYS A 6 -9.30 -5.39 -19.87
C CYS A 6 -7.94 -5.82 -19.35
N LEU A 7 -6.99 -4.87 -19.36
CA LEU A 7 -5.69 -5.04 -18.75
C LEU A 7 -5.60 -4.27 -17.43
N GLY A 8 -5.20 -4.96 -16.37
CA GLY A 8 -4.70 -4.34 -15.14
C GLY A 8 -3.18 -4.36 -15.14
N ILE A 9 -2.56 -3.21 -14.96
CA ILE A 9 -1.11 -3.06 -14.95
C ILE A 9 -0.67 -2.65 -13.55
N ASP A 10 -0.04 -3.57 -12.84
CA ASP A 10 0.41 -3.43 -11.44
C ASP A 10 1.91 -3.12 -11.41
N TYR A 11 2.25 -1.90 -10.96
CA TYR A 11 3.62 -1.46 -10.71
C TYR A 11 3.96 -1.61 -9.23
N GLY A 12 4.45 -2.78 -8.87
CA GLY A 12 4.94 -3.05 -7.52
C GLY A 12 6.33 -2.48 -7.24
N THR A 13 6.89 -2.81 -6.08
CA THR A 13 8.22 -2.32 -5.66
C THR A 13 9.37 -2.93 -6.47
N GLN A 14 9.27 -4.18 -6.92
CA GLN A 14 10.37 -4.92 -7.54
C GLN A 14 10.11 -5.29 -9.01
N SER A 15 8.86 -5.25 -9.44
CA SER A 15 8.42 -5.72 -10.76
C SER A 15 7.17 -4.99 -11.20
N CYS A 16 6.90 -5.04 -12.51
CA CYS A 16 5.63 -4.68 -13.11
C CYS A 16 4.95 -5.95 -13.63
N ARG A 17 3.63 -5.97 -13.56
CA ARG A 17 2.81 -7.09 -14.02
C ARG A 17 1.62 -6.59 -14.84
N ALA A 18 1.24 -7.32 -15.89
CA ALA A 18 -0.01 -7.14 -16.61
C ALA A 18 -0.89 -8.36 -16.41
N LEU A 19 -2.13 -8.14 -15.98
CA LEU A 19 -3.18 -9.14 -15.86
C LEU A 19 -4.23 -8.91 -16.95
N LEU A 20 -4.52 -9.95 -17.74
CA LEU A 20 -5.58 -9.93 -18.74
C LEU A 20 -6.85 -10.54 -18.15
N VAL A 21 -7.95 -9.78 -18.17
CA VAL A 21 -9.23 -10.16 -17.56
C VAL A 21 -10.35 -10.10 -18.57
N GLU A 22 -11.17 -11.14 -18.66
CA GLU A 22 -12.41 -11.15 -19.43
C GLU A 22 -13.48 -10.30 -18.72
N VAL A 23 -14.02 -9.30 -19.40
CA VAL A 23 -14.90 -8.30 -18.78
C VAL A 23 -16.20 -8.90 -18.26
N ASP A 24 -16.88 -9.72 -19.06
CA ASP A 24 -18.21 -10.25 -18.73
C ASP A 24 -18.21 -11.21 -17.53
N THR A 25 -17.09 -11.84 -17.22
CA THR A 25 -17.00 -12.92 -16.22
C THR A 25 -15.99 -12.68 -15.11
N GLY A 26 -15.10 -11.69 -15.28
CA GLY A 26 -13.96 -11.47 -14.40
C GLY A 26 -12.95 -12.64 -14.39
N ILE A 27 -12.97 -13.52 -15.40
CA ILE A 27 -11.99 -14.60 -15.51
C ILE A 27 -10.62 -13.99 -15.79
N GLU A 28 -9.68 -14.28 -14.91
CA GLU A 28 -8.28 -13.98 -15.09
C GLU A 28 -7.72 -14.93 -16.16
N VAL A 29 -7.57 -14.43 -17.39
CA VAL A 29 -7.07 -15.23 -18.53
C VAL A 29 -5.63 -15.61 -18.30
N GLY A 30 -4.85 -14.67 -17.74
CA GLY A 30 -3.49 -14.89 -17.30
C GLY A 30 -2.69 -13.61 -17.17
N ASP A 31 -1.46 -13.75 -16.75
CA ASP A 31 -0.57 -12.67 -16.43
C ASP A 31 0.81 -12.79 -17.09
N TYR A 32 1.53 -11.67 -17.08
CA TYR A 32 2.94 -11.59 -17.43
C TYR A 32 3.65 -10.62 -16.50
N GLU A 33 4.80 -11.02 -15.94
CA GLU A 33 5.57 -10.24 -14.97
C GLU A 33 6.98 -9.96 -15.50
N GLN A 34 7.50 -8.77 -15.19
CA GLN A 34 8.86 -8.36 -15.49
C GLN A 34 9.47 -7.62 -14.30
N ALA A 35 10.59 -8.12 -13.79
CA ALA A 35 11.37 -7.43 -12.76
C ALA A 35 12.04 -6.17 -13.35
N TYR A 36 12.19 -5.13 -12.53
CA TYR A 36 12.88 -3.92 -12.93
C TYR A 36 14.38 -4.18 -13.14
N PRO A 37 14.94 -3.80 -14.30
CA PRO A 37 16.35 -4.01 -14.61
C PRO A 37 17.33 -3.40 -13.59
N HIS A 38 17.04 -2.19 -13.09
CA HIS A 38 17.89 -1.52 -12.10
C HIS A 38 17.48 -1.83 -10.66
N ALA A 39 16.37 -2.58 -10.45
CA ALA A 39 15.79 -2.86 -9.13
C ALA A 39 15.53 -1.57 -8.31
N VAL A 40 15.50 -1.68 -6.97
CA VAL A 40 15.49 -0.51 -6.08
C VAL A 40 16.92 -0.11 -5.77
N MET A 41 17.29 1.12 -6.08
CA MET A 41 18.63 1.67 -5.83
C MET A 41 18.67 2.24 -4.40
N GLU A 42 19.41 1.61 -3.51
CA GLU A 42 19.57 2.01 -2.09
C GLU A 42 21.02 2.33 -1.73
N GLU A 43 21.99 1.88 -2.52
CA GLU A 43 23.43 2.04 -2.23
C GLU A 43 24.16 2.87 -3.28
N VAL A 44 23.79 2.74 -4.56
CA VAL A 44 24.50 3.37 -5.68
C VAL A 44 23.55 3.64 -6.84
N LEU A 45 23.81 4.70 -7.63
CA LEU A 45 23.13 4.98 -8.88
C LEU A 45 23.59 4.03 -10.02
N PRO A 46 22.89 4.03 -11.18
CA PRO A 46 23.26 3.19 -12.33
C PRO A 46 24.67 3.43 -12.91
N ASP A 47 25.28 4.57 -12.57
CA ASP A 47 26.67 4.88 -12.97
C ASP A 47 27.71 4.04 -12.19
N ASN A 48 27.29 3.28 -11.17
CA ASN A 48 28.12 2.48 -10.25
C ASN A 48 29.20 3.27 -9.49
N VAL A 49 29.08 4.59 -9.42
CA VAL A 49 30.03 5.51 -8.79
C VAL A 49 29.35 6.36 -7.74
N THR A 50 28.20 6.92 -8.04
CA THR A 50 27.46 7.82 -7.15
C THR A 50 26.79 7.03 -6.03
N LYS A 51 27.35 7.13 -4.82
CA LYS A 51 26.83 6.46 -3.62
C LYS A 51 25.60 7.19 -3.07
N LEU A 52 24.63 6.42 -2.62
CA LEU A 52 23.44 6.92 -1.93
C LEU A 52 23.67 6.88 -0.41
N PRO A 53 23.28 7.96 0.30
CA PRO A 53 23.26 7.94 1.77
C PRO A 53 22.24 6.92 2.31
N PRO A 54 22.32 6.57 3.61
CA PRO A 54 21.28 5.76 4.25
C PRO A 54 19.87 6.34 4.08
N ASP A 55 18.88 5.48 4.12
CA ASP A 55 17.45 5.81 4.03
C ASP A 55 16.99 6.35 2.64
N TRP A 56 17.86 6.27 1.65
CA TRP A 56 17.48 6.53 0.25
C TRP A 56 16.92 5.26 -0.40
N ALA A 57 15.87 5.43 -1.20
CA ALA A 57 15.32 4.38 -2.05
C ALA A 57 14.81 5.01 -3.34
N LEU A 58 15.49 4.71 -4.44
CA LEU A 58 15.23 5.29 -5.75
C LEU A 58 14.87 4.20 -6.76
N GLN A 59 14.19 4.60 -7.83
CA GLN A 59 13.94 3.76 -9.01
C GLN A 59 14.27 4.51 -10.29
N HIS A 60 14.52 3.76 -11.36
CA HIS A 60 14.84 4.32 -12.67
C HIS A 60 13.56 4.39 -13.52
N PRO A 61 13.13 5.56 -14.01
CA PRO A 61 11.87 5.68 -14.74
C PRO A 61 11.86 4.97 -16.10
N GLU A 62 13.04 4.67 -16.68
CA GLU A 62 13.14 3.86 -17.90
C GLU A 62 12.69 2.41 -17.67
N ASP A 63 12.91 1.87 -16.47
CA ASP A 63 12.45 0.52 -16.09
C ASP A 63 10.94 0.40 -16.20
N TYR A 64 10.21 1.46 -15.86
CA TYR A 64 8.76 1.47 -15.95
C TYR A 64 8.28 1.34 -17.40
N LEU A 65 8.90 2.07 -18.34
CA LEU A 65 8.55 2.00 -19.77
C LEU A 65 8.97 0.65 -20.39
N HIS A 66 10.16 0.17 -20.04
CA HIS A 66 10.65 -1.14 -20.46
C HIS A 66 9.71 -2.26 -20.00
N CYS A 67 9.36 -2.26 -18.70
CA CYS A 67 8.47 -3.26 -18.13
C CYS A 67 7.06 -3.15 -18.71
N LEU A 68 6.50 -1.94 -18.87
CA LEU A 68 5.22 -1.73 -19.52
C LEU A 68 5.16 -2.42 -20.89
N SER A 69 6.15 -2.14 -21.73
CA SER A 69 6.23 -2.73 -23.07
C SER A 69 6.37 -4.26 -23.01
N THR A 70 7.17 -4.77 -22.09
CA THR A 70 7.41 -6.21 -21.95
C THR A 70 6.16 -6.94 -21.46
N VAL A 71 5.51 -6.44 -20.40
CA VAL A 71 4.37 -7.15 -19.79
C VAL A 71 3.12 -7.11 -20.65
N THR A 72 2.83 -5.95 -21.28
CA THR A 72 1.64 -5.82 -22.13
C THR A 72 1.75 -6.63 -23.41
N LYS A 73 2.84 -6.49 -24.18
CA LYS A 73 3.08 -7.30 -25.38
C LYS A 73 3.23 -8.79 -25.03
N GLY A 74 3.84 -9.09 -23.86
CA GLY A 74 4.04 -10.44 -23.37
C GLY A 74 2.73 -11.15 -23.08
N VAL A 75 1.81 -10.53 -22.34
CA VAL A 75 0.53 -11.15 -22.00
C VAL A 75 -0.38 -11.32 -23.22
N LEU A 76 -0.47 -10.31 -24.09
CA LEU A 76 -1.26 -10.39 -25.33
C LEU A 76 -0.78 -11.53 -26.23
N LYS A 77 0.53 -11.64 -26.44
CA LYS A 77 1.13 -12.71 -27.25
C LYS A 77 0.96 -14.09 -26.60
N LYS A 78 1.15 -14.19 -25.28
CA LYS A 78 1.11 -15.46 -24.55
C LYS A 78 -0.27 -16.12 -24.62
N TYR A 79 -1.33 -15.30 -24.60
CA TYR A 79 -2.71 -15.77 -24.58
C TYR A 79 -3.45 -15.58 -25.91
N ASP A 80 -2.73 -15.15 -26.97
CA ASP A 80 -3.25 -15.00 -28.35
C ASP A 80 -4.53 -14.14 -28.40
N VAL A 81 -4.49 -12.96 -27.74
CA VAL A 81 -5.62 -12.03 -27.68
C VAL A 81 -5.45 -10.93 -28.72
N ASP A 82 -6.50 -10.72 -29.52
CA ASP A 82 -6.56 -9.61 -30.45
C ASP A 82 -6.68 -8.27 -29.69
N THR A 83 -5.85 -7.30 -30.05
CA THR A 83 -5.87 -5.98 -29.43
C THR A 83 -7.17 -5.21 -29.66
N ASP A 84 -7.95 -5.58 -30.70
CA ASP A 84 -9.29 -5.05 -30.97
C ASP A 84 -10.32 -5.45 -29.91
N ASP A 85 -10.05 -6.52 -29.16
CA ASP A 85 -10.89 -7.01 -28.08
C ASP A 85 -10.52 -6.46 -26.71
N VAL A 86 -9.39 -5.74 -26.58
CA VAL A 86 -9.00 -5.06 -25.34
C VAL A 86 -9.66 -3.68 -25.30
N VAL A 87 -10.65 -3.51 -24.45
CA VAL A 87 -11.47 -2.29 -24.39
C VAL A 87 -10.98 -1.26 -23.40
N GLY A 88 -10.20 -1.67 -22.37
CA GLY A 88 -9.75 -0.76 -21.32
C GLY A 88 -8.48 -1.20 -20.63
N VAL A 89 -7.77 -0.22 -20.08
CA VAL A 89 -6.55 -0.38 -19.29
C VAL A 89 -6.69 0.39 -17.98
N GLY A 90 -6.40 -0.26 -16.86
CA GLY A 90 -6.20 0.38 -15.57
C GLY A 90 -4.74 0.22 -15.13
N VAL A 91 -4.24 1.22 -14.43
CA VAL A 91 -2.86 1.26 -13.90
C VAL A 91 -2.93 1.48 -12.40
N ASP A 92 -2.28 0.62 -11.65
CA ASP A 92 -1.96 0.89 -10.26
C ASP A 92 -0.46 1.06 -10.05
N PHE A 93 -0.13 1.72 -8.97
CA PHE A 93 1.26 2.02 -8.65
C PHE A 93 1.47 2.09 -7.14
N THR A 94 2.69 1.80 -6.69
CA THR A 94 3.08 2.04 -5.29
C THR A 94 2.85 3.51 -4.92
N ALA A 95 2.28 3.73 -3.75
CA ALA A 95 2.02 5.08 -3.23
C ALA A 95 3.30 5.92 -3.10
N CYS A 96 3.17 7.23 -3.08
CA CYS A 96 4.28 8.17 -2.80
C CYS A 96 5.51 8.01 -3.72
N THR A 97 5.35 7.43 -4.88
CA THR A 97 6.44 7.21 -5.85
C THR A 97 6.46 8.37 -6.81
N ILE A 98 7.31 9.37 -6.53
CA ILE A 98 7.33 10.66 -7.23
C ILE A 98 8.57 10.84 -8.08
N LEU A 99 8.42 11.53 -9.21
CA LEU A 99 9.54 11.90 -10.08
C LEU A 99 9.47 13.36 -10.54
N PRO A 100 10.62 14.04 -10.67
CA PRO A 100 10.73 15.33 -11.33
C PRO A 100 10.69 15.14 -12.85
N VAL A 101 9.85 15.90 -13.54
CA VAL A 101 9.74 15.92 -15.00
C VAL A 101 9.90 17.35 -15.52
N ASP A 102 10.45 17.49 -16.73
CA ASP A 102 10.54 18.76 -17.43
C ASP A 102 9.20 19.14 -18.08
N LYS A 103 9.17 20.27 -18.80
CA LYS A 103 7.98 20.78 -19.50
C LYS A 103 7.41 19.83 -20.58
N ASP A 104 8.23 18.90 -21.06
CA ASP A 104 7.85 17.89 -22.05
C ASP A 104 7.50 16.55 -21.37
N MET A 105 7.30 16.56 -20.04
CA MET A 105 7.02 15.39 -19.21
C MET A 105 8.11 14.31 -19.30
N LYS A 106 9.34 14.72 -19.59
CA LYS A 106 10.51 13.84 -19.60
C LYS A 106 11.16 13.85 -18.22
N PRO A 107 11.47 12.67 -17.63
CA PRO A 107 12.19 12.57 -16.36
C PRO A 107 13.51 13.34 -16.38
N VAL A 108 13.78 14.14 -15.36
CA VAL A 108 14.98 15.01 -15.30
C VAL A 108 16.28 14.18 -15.35
N CYS A 109 16.29 12.97 -14.79
CA CYS A 109 17.45 12.06 -14.86
C CYS A 109 17.80 11.57 -16.29
N PHE A 110 16.94 11.79 -17.28
CA PHE A 110 17.24 11.47 -18.69
C PHE A 110 18.13 12.51 -19.37
N ASP A 111 18.28 13.69 -18.74
CA ASP A 111 19.28 14.66 -19.17
C ASP A 111 20.66 14.27 -18.62
N GLU A 112 21.68 14.21 -19.51
CA GLU A 112 23.06 13.86 -19.13
C GLU A 112 23.62 14.76 -18.02
N LYS A 113 23.22 16.02 -17.98
CA LYS A 113 23.63 17.00 -16.97
C LYS A 113 23.22 16.57 -15.55
N TYR A 114 22.10 15.87 -15.41
CA TYR A 114 21.52 15.51 -14.12
C TYR A 114 21.61 14.02 -13.79
N ARG A 115 22.14 13.20 -14.69
CA ARG A 115 22.21 11.74 -14.58
C ARG A 115 22.94 11.24 -13.32
N SER A 116 23.95 12.00 -12.84
CA SER A 116 24.68 11.67 -11.61
C SER A 116 24.10 12.34 -10.35
N ASN A 117 22.95 13.04 -10.46
CA ASN A 117 22.30 13.63 -9.28
C ASN A 117 21.18 12.72 -8.77
N PRO A 118 21.28 12.16 -7.54
CA PRO A 118 20.26 11.25 -7.01
C PRO A 118 18.86 11.87 -6.91
N HIS A 119 18.76 13.19 -6.75
CA HIS A 119 17.49 13.88 -6.65
C HIS A 119 16.72 13.97 -7.99
N ALA A 120 17.38 13.68 -9.13
CA ALA A 120 16.76 13.64 -10.44
C ALA A 120 15.97 12.35 -10.70
N TYR A 121 16.16 11.32 -9.87
CA TYR A 121 15.51 10.01 -9.99
C TYR A 121 14.20 9.93 -9.21
N VAL A 122 13.44 8.86 -9.49
CA VAL A 122 12.18 8.56 -8.79
C VAL A 122 12.46 8.26 -7.32
N LYS A 123 11.78 8.94 -6.41
CA LYS A 123 11.82 8.67 -4.97
C LYS A 123 10.68 7.72 -4.61
N LEU A 124 11.03 6.48 -4.22
CA LEU A 124 10.09 5.42 -3.89
C LEU A 124 9.37 5.68 -2.55
N TRP A 125 8.26 5.00 -2.29
CA TRP A 125 7.52 5.09 -1.02
C TRP A 125 8.40 4.88 0.22
N LYS A 126 9.38 3.97 0.20
CA LYS A 126 10.29 3.69 1.31
C LYS A 126 11.54 4.62 1.36
N HIS A 127 11.53 5.75 0.64
CA HIS A 127 12.55 6.77 0.75
C HIS A 127 12.31 7.62 1.99
N HIS A 128 13.06 7.36 3.07
CA HIS A 128 12.90 8.01 4.37
C HIS A 128 13.84 9.21 4.60
N ALA A 129 14.76 9.49 3.68
CA ALA A 129 15.74 10.57 3.80
C ALA A 129 15.14 11.99 3.90
N ALA A 130 13.83 12.14 3.65
CA ALA A 130 13.10 13.40 3.82
C ALA A 130 12.59 13.65 5.26
N GLN A 131 13.02 12.86 6.29
CA GLN A 131 12.46 12.89 7.65
C GLN A 131 12.53 14.29 8.28
N LYS A 132 13.66 15.00 8.21
CA LYS A 132 13.79 16.35 8.76
C LYS A 132 12.80 17.37 8.20
N TYR A 133 12.31 17.14 6.97
CA TYR A 133 11.30 18.00 6.34
C TYR A 133 9.88 17.64 6.78
N ALA A 134 9.61 16.35 6.98
CA ALA A 134 8.35 15.92 7.60
C ALA A 134 8.23 16.44 9.03
N ASP A 135 9.31 16.37 9.82
CA ASP A 135 9.34 16.91 11.18
C ASP A 135 9.04 18.41 11.20
N LYS A 136 9.66 19.18 10.29
CA LYS A 136 9.41 20.62 10.14
C LYS A 136 7.95 20.93 9.83
N ILE A 137 7.32 20.16 8.93
CA ILE A 137 5.88 20.27 8.64
C ILE A 137 5.06 20.01 9.91
N ASN A 138 5.35 18.92 10.61
CA ASN A 138 4.61 18.51 11.81
C ASN A 138 4.72 19.55 12.93
N GLU A 139 5.91 20.09 13.17
CA GLU A 139 6.15 21.13 14.17
C GLU A 139 5.41 22.42 13.86
N GLU A 140 5.52 22.91 12.61
CA GLU A 140 4.85 24.15 12.20
C GLU A 140 3.31 23.98 12.16
N ALA A 141 2.81 22.83 11.70
CA ALA A 141 1.38 22.53 11.72
C ALA A 141 0.83 22.52 13.15
N LYS A 142 1.55 21.91 14.09
CA LYS A 142 1.18 21.91 15.52
C LYS A 142 1.19 23.32 16.10
N LYS A 143 2.23 24.11 15.83
CA LYS A 143 2.39 25.49 16.30
C LYS A 143 1.27 26.39 15.80
N ARG A 144 0.81 26.22 14.57
CA ARG A 144 -0.25 27.01 13.94
C ARG A 144 -1.65 26.47 14.19
N GLY A 145 -1.79 25.27 14.76
CA GLY A 145 -3.08 24.62 14.97
C GLY A 145 -3.75 24.16 13.68
N GLU A 146 -2.97 23.79 12.66
CA GLU A 146 -3.48 23.29 11.38
C GLU A 146 -4.25 21.99 11.57
N THR A 147 -5.32 21.82 10.78
CA THR A 147 -6.23 20.65 10.92
C THR A 147 -5.93 19.53 9.94
N PHE A 148 -5.28 19.80 8.81
CA PHE A 148 -5.00 18.80 7.78
C PHE A 148 -4.21 17.57 8.28
N PRO A 149 -3.29 17.63 9.28
CA PRO A 149 -2.61 16.42 9.75
C PRO A 149 -3.57 15.39 10.36
N LYS A 150 -4.76 15.82 10.82
CA LYS A 150 -5.76 14.87 11.40
C LYS A 150 -6.28 13.89 10.36
N LEU A 151 -6.28 14.24 9.08
CA LEU A 151 -6.65 13.34 7.98
C LEU A 151 -5.65 12.20 7.78
N TYR A 152 -4.48 12.30 8.42
CA TYR A 152 -3.33 11.41 8.26
C TYR A 152 -2.86 10.81 9.59
N GLY A 153 -3.77 10.62 10.52
CA GLY A 153 -3.44 10.06 11.83
C GLY A 153 -2.71 11.02 12.78
N GLY A 154 -2.59 12.31 12.40
CA GLY A 154 -1.99 13.37 13.22
C GLY A 154 -0.55 13.70 12.87
N LYS A 155 0.09 12.98 11.94
CA LYS A 155 1.48 13.20 11.52
C LYS A 155 1.65 13.05 10.01
N ILE A 156 2.53 13.88 9.44
CA ILE A 156 3.01 13.78 8.07
C ILE A 156 4.27 12.91 8.06
N SER A 157 4.33 11.96 7.11
CA SER A 157 5.46 11.02 6.95
C SER A 157 6.51 11.57 5.98
N SER A 158 7.77 11.17 6.21
CA SER A 158 8.88 11.42 5.29
C SER A 158 8.69 10.80 3.91
N GLU A 159 7.84 9.79 3.81
CA GLU A 159 7.55 9.08 2.56
C GLU A 159 6.77 9.91 1.56
N TRP A 160 6.08 10.99 1.99
CA TRP A 160 5.07 11.67 1.19
C TRP A 160 5.65 12.74 0.27
N LEU A 161 4.83 13.20 -0.67
CA LEU A 161 5.25 14.08 -1.76
C LEU A 161 5.87 15.38 -1.27
N ILE A 162 5.20 16.15 -0.40
CA ILE A 162 5.67 17.47 0.01
C ILE A 162 7.02 17.41 0.74
N PRO A 163 7.27 16.54 1.74
CA PRO A 163 8.59 16.38 2.35
C PRO A 163 9.70 16.06 1.34
N LYS A 164 9.41 15.19 0.36
CA LYS A 164 10.39 14.84 -0.69
C LYS A 164 10.70 16.00 -1.62
N VAL A 165 9.72 16.81 -1.99
CA VAL A 165 9.94 18.03 -2.78
C VAL A 165 10.71 19.07 -1.98
N MET A 166 10.40 19.24 -0.68
CA MET A 166 11.18 20.10 0.22
C MET A 166 12.64 19.65 0.33
N GLN A 167 12.88 18.33 0.37
CA GLN A 167 14.23 17.78 0.32
C GLN A 167 14.96 18.22 -0.96
N ILE A 168 14.33 18.10 -2.11
CA ILE A 168 14.93 18.47 -3.40
C ILE A 168 15.27 19.96 -3.44
N ILE A 169 14.36 20.84 -3.02
CA ILE A 169 14.60 22.29 -2.98
C ILE A 169 15.84 22.63 -2.15
N ASN A 170 16.07 21.93 -1.04
CA ASN A 170 17.16 22.26 -0.11
C ASN A 170 18.48 21.60 -0.47
N GLU A 171 18.47 20.40 -1.03
CA GLU A 171 19.66 19.59 -1.25
C GLU A 171 20.13 19.61 -2.70
N ALA A 172 19.22 19.89 -3.65
CA ALA A 172 19.51 19.97 -5.09
C ALA A 172 18.61 21.01 -5.79
N PRO A 173 18.77 22.31 -5.48
CA PRO A 173 17.93 23.36 -6.06
C PRO A 173 17.97 23.38 -7.59
N GLU A 174 19.07 22.96 -8.20
CA GLU A 174 19.19 22.84 -9.67
C GLU A 174 18.25 21.78 -10.26
N ILE A 175 17.90 20.73 -9.50
CA ILE A 175 16.89 19.74 -9.92
C ILE A 175 15.48 20.32 -9.77
N TYR A 176 15.23 21.06 -8.69
CA TYR A 176 13.96 21.75 -8.52
C TYR A 176 13.69 22.75 -9.65
N GLU A 177 14.70 23.53 -10.04
CA GLU A 177 14.59 24.49 -11.16
C GLU A 177 14.43 23.80 -12.52
N ALA A 178 15.11 22.64 -12.73
CA ALA A 178 15.01 21.87 -13.97
C ALA A 178 13.66 21.15 -14.11
N ALA A 179 13.02 20.80 -12.99
CA ALA A 179 11.70 20.19 -13.00
C ALA A 179 10.62 21.24 -13.30
N ASP A 180 9.76 20.97 -14.26
CA ASP A 180 8.51 21.69 -14.46
C ASP A 180 7.47 21.24 -13.43
N GLN A 181 7.38 19.91 -13.23
CA GLN A 181 6.46 19.30 -12.29
C GLN A 181 7.11 18.17 -11.49
N PHE A 182 6.56 17.93 -10.29
CA PHE A 182 6.72 16.68 -9.54
C PHE A 182 5.43 15.88 -9.68
N ILE A 183 5.51 14.70 -10.30
CA ILE A 183 4.36 13.87 -10.63
C ILE A 183 4.46 12.50 -9.95
N GLU A 184 3.32 11.94 -9.57
CA GLU A 184 3.26 10.54 -9.14
C GLU A 184 3.53 9.62 -10.35
N ALA A 185 4.28 8.54 -10.13
CA ALA A 185 4.70 7.67 -11.23
C ALA A 185 3.51 7.01 -11.96
N GLY A 186 2.43 6.69 -11.23
CA GLY A 186 1.21 6.15 -11.85
C GLY A 186 0.55 7.15 -12.81
N ASP A 187 0.44 8.42 -12.41
CA ASP A 187 -0.09 9.48 -13.27
C ASP A 187 0.82 9.73 -14.49
N TRP A 188 2.14 9.60 -14.29
CA TRP A 188 3.09 9.72 -15.39
C TRP A 188 2.98 8.57 -16.42
N ILE A 189 2.72 7.33 -15.96
CA ILE A 189 2.45 6.19 -16.87
C ILE A 189 1.17 6.42 -17.64
N VAL A 190 0.10 6.90 -17.00
CA VAL A 190 -1.16 7.26 -17.68
C VAL A 190 -0.91 8.33 -18.74
N TYR A 191 -0.10 9.36 -18.42
CA TYR A 191 0.33 10.34 -19.42
C TYR A 191 1.07 9.68 -20.61
N LYS A 192 1.98 8.73 -20.37
CA LYS A 192 2.70 8.03 -21.45
C LYS A 192 1.77 7.22 -22.35
N LEU A 193 0.67 6.73 -21.82
CA LEU A 193 -0.34 5.99 -22.58
C LEU A 193 -1.26 6.90 -23.39
N THR A 194 -1.60 8.07 -22.86
CA THR A 194 -2.69 8.91 -23.39
C THR A 194 -2.24 10.25 -23.97
N GLY A 195 -1.13 10.79 -23.47
CA GLY A 195 -0.72 12.18 -23.73
C GLY A 195 -1.44 13.21 -22.83
N GLU A 196 -2.34 12.78 -21.96
CA GLU A 196 -3.13 13.65 -21.06
C GLU A 196 -2.54 13.64 -19.64
N VAL A 197 -2.30 14.84 -19.10
CA VAL A 197 -1.85 14.99 -17.70
C VAL A 197 -3.07 15.04 -16.81
N LYS A 198 -3.40 13.92 -16.17
CA LYS A 198 -4.51 13.82 -15.20
C LYS A 198 -4.01 13.26 -13.90
N ARG A 199 -4.17 14.03 -12.83
CA ARG A 199 -3.72 13.63 -11.50
C ARG A 199 -4.82 12.88 -10.77
N SER A 200 -4.49 11.74 -10.22
CA SER A 200 -5.41 10.92 -9.45
C SER A 200 -5.74 11.51 -8.08
N SER A 201 -7.04 11.56 -7.73
CA SER A 201 -7.51 11.90 -6.38
C SER A 201 -6.93 10.98 -5.31
N CYS A 202 -6.70 9.71 -5.65
CA CYS A 202 -6.10 8.72 -4.78
C CYS A 202 -4.66 9.13 -4.38
N PHE A 203 -3.77 9.37 -5.35
CA PHE A 203 -2.40 9.79 -5.05
C PHE A 203 -2.35 11.17 -4.38
N ALA A 204 -3.07 12.15 -4.92
CA ALA A 204 -3.09 13.51 -4.39
C ALA A 204 -3.62 13.56 -2.96
N GLY A 205 -4.67 12.80 -2.65
CA GLY A 205 -5.32 12.77 -1.35
C GLY A 205 -4.51 12.02 -0.30
N TYR A 206 -4.14 10.77 -0.56
CA TYR A 206 -3.49 9.96 0.47
C TYR A 206 -2.07 10.42 0.82
N LYS A 207 -1.31 10.90 -0.17
CA LYS A 207 0.12 11.13 0.05
C LYS A 207 0.60 12.52 -0.44
N GLY A 208 -0.28 13.29 -1.11
CA GLY A 208 0.03 14.63 -1.62
C GLY A 208 -0.51 15.77 -0.76
N LEU A 209 -1.20 15.47 0.35
CA LEU A 209 -1.85 16.46 1.24
C LEU A 209 -3.01 17.23 0.59
N TRP A 210 -3.62 16.69 -0.44
CA TRP A 210 -4.79 17.29 -1.07
C TRP A 210 -6.08 16.79 -0.40
N HIS A 211 -7.04 17.71 -0.28
CA HIS A 211 -8.40 17.40 0.19
C HIS A 211 -9.41 17.95 -0.80
N LYS A 212 -10.39 17.15 -1.21
CA LYS A 212 -11.33 17.49 -2.28
C LYS A 212 -12.03 18.84 -2.09
N ARG A 213 -12.44 19.16 -0.85
CA ARG A 213 -13.13 20.41 -0.53
C ARG A 213 -12.20 21.56 -0.13
N ASN A 214 -11.06 21.27 0.50
CA ASN A 214 -10.18 22.28 1.10
C ASN A 214 -8.91 22.54 0.27
N GLY A 215 -8.64 21.74 -0.76
CA GLY A 215 -7.41 21.81 -1.54
C GLY A 215 -6.17 21.34 -0.76
N TYR A 216 -5.02 21.87 -1.13
CA TYR A 216 -3.74 21.66 -0.46
C TYR A 216 -3.58 22.55 0.78
N PRO A 217 -2.57 22.30 1.65
CA PRO A 217 -2.19 23.24 2.68
C PRO A 217 -1.99 24.66 2.12
N SER A 218 -2.37 25.67 2.89
CA SER A 218 -2.38 27.07 2.41
C SER A 218 -0.99 27.58 2.03
N LYS A 219 -0.95 28.57 1.13
CA LYS A 219 0.30 29.28 0.77
C LYS A 219 0.96 29.92 1.99
N GLU A 220 0.16 30.41 2.93
CA GLU A 220 0.62 30.99 4.20
C GLU A 220 1.30 29.94 5.09
N PHE A 221 0.76 28.72 5.13
CA PHE A 221 1.38 27.61 5.85
C PHE A 221 2.70 27.20 5.18
N LEU A 222 2.69 26.97 3.87
CA LEU A 222 3.88 26.56 3.12
C LEU A 222 4.98 27.66 3.18
N GLY A 223 4.60 28.94 3.07
CA GLY A 223 5.52 30.07 3.20
C GLY A 223 6.09 30.25 4.61
N ALA A 224 5.36 29.83 5.65
CA ALA A 224 5.87 29.84 7.03
C ALA A 224 6.96 28.76 7.27
N LEU A 225 6.93 27.66 6.49
CA LEU A 225 8.02 26.68 6.51
C LEU A 225 9.29 27.26 5.86
N ASP A 226 9.14 27.86 4.68
CA ASP A 226 10.19 28.58 3.94
C ASP A 226 9.50 29.35 2.80
N GLU A 227 9.91 30.61 2.55
CA GLU A 227 9.28 31.41 1.48
C GLU A 227 9.37 30.75 0.10
N ARG A 228 10.40 29.91 -0.14
CA ARG A 228 10.57 29.11 -1.38
C ARG A 228 9.45 28.08 -1.58
N TYR A 229 8.75 27.66 -0.52
CA TYR A 229 7.68 26.66 -0.62
C TYR A 229 6.29 27.27 -0.86
N LYS A 230 6.15 28.56 -0.69
CA LYS A 230 4.87 29.28 -0.74
C LYS A 230 4.01 28.94 -1.97
N ASN A 231 4.64 28.83 -3.11
CA ASN A 231 3.95 28.56 -4.37
C ASN A 231 4.18 27.14 -4.93
N ILE A 232 4.78 26.23 -4.17
CA ILE A 232 5.16 24.89 -4.63
C ILE A 232 4.00 24.13 -5.29
N VAL A 233 2.79 24.29 -4.74
CA VAL A 233 1.58 23.66 -5.29
C VAL A 233 1.24 24.23 -6.66
N GLY A 234 1.17 25.57 -6.81
CA GLY A 234 0.81 26.21 -8.06
C GLY A 234 1.88 26.12 -9.15
N ASP A 235 3.15 26.09 -8.74
CA ASP A 235 4.29 26.15 -9.67
C ASP A 235 4.78 24.77 -10.11
N LYS A 236 4.62 23.73 -9.27
CA LYS A 236 5.29 22.43 -9.45
C LYS A 236 4.38 21.21 -9.33
N LEU A 237 3.11 21.38 -8.96
CA LEU A 237 2.15 20.30 -8.84
C LEU A 237 0.93 20.58 -9.71
N SER A 238 0.47 19.60 -10.48
CA SER A 238 -0.83 19.73 -11.14
C SER A 238 -1.94 19.79 -10.08
N THR A 239 -2.85 20.76 -10.24
CA THR A 239 -4.06 20.91 -9.43
C THR A 239 -5.30 20.37 -10.13
N ASP A 240 -5.15 19.84 -11.34
CA ASP A 240 -6.20 19.23 -12.14
C ASP A 240 -6.36 17.76 -11.73
N ILE A 241 -7.24 17.53 -10.73
CA ILE A 241 -7.38 16.26 -10.02
C ILE A 241 -8.69 15.60 -10.39
N TYR A 242 -8.61 14.31 -10.74
CA TYR A 242 -9.71 13.49 -11.25
C TYR A 242 -10.05 12.36 -10.29
N PRO A 243 -11.34 12.05 -10.08
CA PRO A 243 -11.77 10.93 -9.26
C PRO A 243 -11.41 9.60 -9.92
N LEU A 244 -11.33 8.55 -9.10
CA LEU A 244 -11.18 7.19 -9.59
C LEU A 244 -12.42 6.75 -10.39
N GLY A 245 -12.22 5.92 -11.41
CA GLY A 245 -13.27 5.50 -12.34
C GLY A 245 -13.44 6.43 -13.54
N ASP A 246 -12.93 7.66 -13.50
CA ASP A 246 -12.91 8.52 -14.66
C ASP A 246 -11.97 7.98 -15.74
N LYS A 247 -12.35 8.21 -16.98
CA LYS A 247 -11.49 7.98 -18.13
C LYS A 247 -10.41 9.06 -18.19
N ALA A 248 -9.15 8.65 -18.05
CA ALA A 248 -8.01 9.57 -18.17
C ALA A 248 -7.77 10.01 -19.62
N GLY A 249 -8.05 9.12 -20.56
CA GLY A 249 -7.87 9.34 -21.99
C GLY A 249 -7.99 8.04 -22.77
N GLU A 250 -7.43 8.03 -23.95
CA GLU A 250 -7.33 6.86 -24.82
C GLU A 250 -5.87 6.61 -25.20
N ILE A 251 -5.53 5.35 -25.46
CA ILE A 251 -4.22 4.99 -25.99
C ILE A 251 -3.97 5.81 -27.27
N ASN A 252 -2.92 6.61 -27.25
CA ASN A 252 -2.43 7.38 -28.39
C ASN A 252 -1.36 6.60 -29.19
N GLU A 253 -0.73 7.22 -30.17
CA GLU A 253 0.33 6.59 -30.98
C GLU A 253 1.51 6.11 -30.12
N VAL A 254 2.00 6.93 -29.19
CA VAL A 254 3.11 6.59 -28.29
C VAL A 254 2.72 5.42 -27.36
N GLY A 255 1.53 5.47 -26.79
CA GLY A 255 0.99 4.39 -25.96
C GLY A 255 0.83 3.09 -26.74
N SER A 256 0.38 3.16 -27.99
CA SER A 256 0.26 2.01 -28.89
C SER A 256 1.62 1.37 -29.19
N ASP A 257 2.63 2.17 -29.51
CA ASP A 257 3.99 1.69 -29.77
C ASP A 257 4.61 1.02 -28.53
N LEU A 258 4.37 1.59 -27.35
CA LEU A 258 4.83 1.04 -26.07
C LEU A 258 4.15 -0.30 -25.77
N THR A 259 2.85 -0.37 -25.85
CA THR A 259 2.05 -1.49 -25.31
C THR A 259 1.64 -2.54 -26.34
N GLY A 260 1.62 -2.18 -27.61
CA GLY A 260 1.01 -2.97 -28.69
C GLY A 260 -0.52 -2.92 -28.69
N LEU A 261 -1.15 -2.14 -27.81
CA LEU A 261 -2.60 -1.97 -27.78
C LEU A 261 -3.06 -1.05 -28.91
N LYS A 262 -4.32 -1.22 -29.30
CA LYS A 262 -4.94 -0.38 -30.34
C LYS A 262 -5.10 1.06 -29.84
N GLN A 263 -4.83 2.02 -30.72
CA GLN A 263 -5.21 3.41 -30.47
C GLN A 263 -6.72 3.54 -30.25
N GLY A 264 -7.12 4.34 -29.25
CA GLY A 264 -8.51 4.50 -28.84
C GLY A 264 -8.98 3.54 -27.76
N THR A 265 -8.13 2.58 -27.30
CA THR A 265 -8.42 1.80 -26.07
C THR A 265 -8.46 2.74 -24.88
N ALA A 266 -9.50 2.64 -24.04
CA ALA A 266 -9.70 3.53 -22.90
C ALA A 266 -8.65 3.28 -21.81
N VAL A 267 -8.21 4.37 -21.14
CA VAL A 267 -7.29 4.31 -20.00
C VAL A 267 -7.95 4.98 -18.80
N ALA A 268 -8.00 4.30 -17.65
CA ALA A 268 -8.52 4.83 -16.40
C ALA A 268 -7.53 5.78 -15.72
N VAL A 269 -8.04 6.67 -14.86
CA VAL A 269 -7.23 7.39 -13.87
C VAL A 269 -6.52 6.38 -12.97
N ALA A 270 -5.24 6.59 -12.69
CA ALA A 270 -4.41 5.65 -11.94
C ALA A 270 -4.81 5.56 -10.46
N ILE A 271 -4.52 4.44 -9.82
CA ILE A 271 -4.85 4.17 -8.41
C ILE A 271 -3.61 3.67 -7.64
N ILE A 272 -3.59 3.82 -6.33
CA ILE A 272 -2.59 3.18 -5.46
C ILE A 272 -2.83 1.65 -5.45
N ASP A 273 -1.74 0.87 -5.52
CA ASP A 273 -1.73 -0.60 -5.59
C ASP A 273 -2.66 -1.27 -4.56
N ALA A 274 -2.46 -1.00 -3.28
CA ALA A 274 -3.28 -1.60 -2.22
C ALA A 274 -4.77 -1.20 -2.31
N HIS A 275 -5.08 0.01 -2.79
CA HIS A 275 -6.46 0.49 -2.91
C HIS A 275 -7.21 -0.21 -4.05
N ALA A 276 -6.52 -0.56 -5.13
CA ALA A 276 -7.09 -1.30 -6.25
C ALA A 276 -7.64 -2.68 -5.83
N ALA A 277 -7.08 -3.30 -4.80
CA ALA A 277 -7.57 -4.59 -4.31
C ALA A 277 -8.98 -4.54 -3.68
N VAL A 278 -9.50 -3.35 -3.32
CA VAL A 278 -10.82 -3.22 -2.66
C VAL A 278 -11.96 -3.69 -3.55
N PRO A 279 -12.17 -3.14 -4.76
CA PRO A 279 -13.22 -3.60 -5.65
C PRO A 279 -13.02 -5.07 -6.09
N ALA A 280 -11.77 -5.51 -6.30
CA ALA A 280 -11.47 -6.91 -6.65
C ALA A 280 -11.89 -7.90 -5.56
N SER A 281 -11.94 -7.46 -4.30
CA SER A 281 -12.39 -8.26 -3.16
C SER A 281 -13.91 -8.22 -2.94
N GLY A 282 -14.69 -7.66 -3.88
CA GLY A 282 -16.14 -7.58 -3.79
C GLY A 282 -16.65 -6.50 -2.83
N ILE A 283 -15.82 -5.50 -2.50
CA ILE A 283 -16.19 -4.44 -1.57
C ILE A 283 -16.57 -3.17 -2.35
N CYS A 284 -17.85 -2.78 -2.25
CA CYS A 284 -18.39 -1.55 -2.82
C CYS A 284 -19.45 -0.90 -1.92
N GLU A 285 -19.39 -1.17 -0.61
CA GLU A 285 -20.34 -0.66 0.38
C GLU A 285 -19.64 -0.48 1.75
N GLU A 286 -20.32 0.23 2.65
CA GLU A 286 -19.87 0.44 4.03
C GLU A 286 -19.96 -0.84 4.87
N GLY A 287 -19.28 -0.84 6.01
CA GLY A 287 -19.34 -1.92 6.97
C GLY A 287 -18.37 -3.08 6.69
N LYS A 288 -17.56 -2.97 5.64
CA LYS A 288 -16.58 -3.98 5.26
C LYS A 288 -15.16 -3.43 5.38
N MET A 289 -14.24 -4.25 5.88
CA MET A 289 -12.82 -3.93 5.93
C MET A 289 -12.02 -4.95 5.12
N LEU A 290 -11.21 -4.49 4.18
CA LEU A 290 -10.22 -5.33 3.50
C LEU A 290 -8.89 -5.31 4.26
N MET A 291 -8.32 -6.48 4.50
CA MET A 291 -6.97 -6.70 5.00
C MET A 291 -6.10 -7.25 3.87
N ILE A 292 -5.11 -6.49 3.41
CA ILE A 292 -4.14 -6.93 2.40
C ILE A 292 -2.90 -7.40 3.15
N MET A 293 -2.74 -8.72 3.26
CA MET A 293 -1.80 -9.37 4.17
C MET A 293 -0.54 -9.83 3.45
N GLY A 294 0.57 -9.15 3.73
CA GLY A 294 1.90 -9.42 3.20
C GLY A 294 3.00 -9.30 4.26
N THR A 295 4.12 -8.67 3.92
CA THR A 295 5.19 -8.28 4.87
C THR A 295 4.66 -7.36 5.97
N SER A 296 3.82 -6.42 5.58
CA SER A 296 2.93 -5.60 6.42
C SER A 296 1.47 -5.94 6.11
N THR A 297 0.52 -5.32 6.80
CA THR A 297 -0.90 -5.40 6.44
C THR A 297 -1.47 -4.00 6.26
N CYS A 298 -2.12 -3.77 5.10
CA CYS A 298 -2.93 -2.60 4.88
C CYS A 298 -4.41 -2.92 5.15
N HIS A 299 -5.11 -2.00 5.81
CA HIS A 299 -6.53 -2.12 6.13
C HIS A 299 -7.27 -1.01 5.41
N MET A 300 -8.24 -1.37 4.54
CA MET A 300 -9.03 -0.45 3.76
C MET A 300 -10.49 -0.50 4.19
N VAL A 301 -11.09 0.66 4.41
CA VAL A 301 -12.50 0.79 4.82
C VAL A 301 -13.16 1.87 3.96
N LEU A 302 -14.43 1.66 3.62
CA LEU A 302 -15.28 2.64 2.94
C LEU A 302 -16.33 3.18 3.91
N ASN A 303 -16.61 4.49 3.83
CA ASN A 303 -17.71 5.13 4.55
C ASN A 303 -18.32 6.24 3.70
N LYS A 304 -19.59 6.57 3.94
CA LYS A 304 -20.25 7.68 3.20
C LYS A 304 -19.92 9.05 3.81
N ASP A 305 -19.72 9.09 5.11
CA ASP A 305 -19.46 10.31 5.84
C ASP A 305 -17.97 10.48 6.15
N GLU A 306 -17.47 11.72 6.08
CA GLU A 306 -16.12 12.07 6.48
C GLU A 306 -16.02 12.17 8.01
N ILE A 307 -15.54 11.08 8.62
CA ILE A 307 -15.34 10.97 10.05
C ILE A 307 -13.84 10.89 10.35
N ILE A 308 -13.29 11.85 11.09
CA ILE A 308 -11.89 11.80 11.50
C ILE A 308 -11.70 10.73 12.57
N VAL A 309 -10.89 9.70 12.25
CA VAL A 309 -10.54 8.62 13.16
C VAL A 309 -9.08 8.80 13.59
N PRO A 310 -8.79 9.10 14.87
CA PRO A 310 -7.42 9.32 15.34
C PRO A 310 -6.53 8.11 15.13
N GLY A 311 -5.30 8.34 14.67
CA GLY A 311 -4.32 7.26 14.44
C GLY A 311 -4.53 6.45 13.15
N ILE A 312 -5.49 6.81 12.30
CA ILE A 312 -5.71 6.22 10.98
C ILE A 312 -4.93 7.01 9.92
N ALA A 313 -4.18 6.30 9.09
CA ALA A 313 -3.10 6.87 8.29
C ALA A 313 -3.55 7.70 7.07
N GLY A 314 -4.79 7.58 6.62
CA GLY A 314 -5.32 8.34 5.48
C GLY A 314 -6.84 8.29 5.39
N LEU A 315 -7.42 9.41 5.01
CA LEU A 315 -8.85 9.60 4.79
C LEU A 315 -9.01 10.46 3.54
N VAL A 316 -9.61 9.91 2.48
CA VAL A 316 -9.75 10.60 1.18
C VAL A 316 -11.09 10.32 0.54
N GLU A 317 -11.81 11.40 0.19
CA GLU A 317 -13.03 11.33 -0.61
C GLU A 317 -12.69 10.94 -2.05
N ASP A 318 -13.36 9.93 -2.61
CA ASP A 318 -13.08 9.28 -3.91
C ASP A 318 -11.65 8.69 -4.01
N GLY A 319 -11.03 8.35 -2.88
CA GLY A 319 -9.66 7.87 -2.87
C GLY A 319 -9.51 6.36 -3.07
N ILE A 320 -10.59 5.58 -2.91
CA ILE A 320 -10.65 4.13 -3.17
C ILE A 320 -11.75 3.82 -4.19
N LEU A 321 -12.97 4.26 -3.92
CA LEU A 321 -14.09 4.16 -4.83
C LEU A 321 -14.81 5.52 -4.93
N PRO A 322 -15.41 5.85 -6.09
CA PRO A 322 -16.24 7.03 -6.24
C PRO A 322 -17.40 7.07 -5.21
N ASP A 323 -17.74 8.26 -4.75
CA ASP A 323 -18.83 8.52 -3.81
C ASP A 323 -18.63 7.93 -2.40
N PHE A 324 -17.39 7.54 -2.05
CA PHE A 324 -17.03 7.08 -0.72
C PHE A 324 -15.84 7.85 -0.17
N ILE A 325 -15.79 7.95 1.15
CA ILE A 325 -14.58 8.27 1.89
C ILE A 325 -13.81 6.96 2.07
N GLY A 326 -12.61 6.89 1.51
CA GLY A 326 -11.71 5.76 1.67
C GLY A 326 -10.78 5.99 2.85
N TYR A 327 -10.66 5.00 3.74
CA TYR A 327 -9.74 5.00 4.88
C TYR A 327 -8.62 4.01 4.67
N GLU A 328 -7.40 4.42 4.99
CA GLU A 328 -6.22 3.56 5.05
C GLU A 328 -5.69 3.47 6.47
N ALA A 329 -5.61 2.27 7.01
CA ALA A 329 -4.89 1.94 8.23
C ALA A 329 -3.84 0.86 7.94
N GLY A 330 -2.95 0.55 8.89
CA GLY A 330 -1.99 -0.52 8.65
C GLY A 330 -1.19 -0.94 9.86
N GLN A 331 -0.69 -2.17 9.77
CA GLN A 331 0.32 -2.73 10.68
C GLN A 331 1.65 -2.81 9.95
N ALA A 332 2.69 -2.22 10.53
CA ALA A 332 3.99 -2.06 9.91
C ALA A 332 4.78 -3.39 9.75
N CYS A 333 4.40 -4.43 10.51
CA CYS A 333 5.11 -5.69 10.54
C CYS A 333 4.14 -6.85 10.78
N VAL A 334 3.94 -7.71 9.77
CA VAL A 334 3.14 -8.95 9.86
C VAL A 334 3.97 -10.11 9.35
N GLY A 335 4.09 -10.32 8.04
CA GLY A 335 4.94 -11.37 7.48
C GLY A 335 6.42 -11.22 7.85
N ASP A 336 6.90 -9.98 7.97
CA ASP A 336 8.30 -9.68 8.28
C ASP A 336 8.73 -10.20 9.65
N HIS A 337 7.89 -10.11 10.68
CA HIS A 337 8.29 -10.65 11.98
C HIS A 337 8.25 -12.17 12.04
N PHE A 338 7.41 -12.83 11.25
CA PHE A 338 7.48 -14.28 11.07
C PHE A 338 8.79 -14.69 10.39
N GLY A 339 9.19 -13.95 9.33
CA GLY A 339 10.49 -14.14 8.67
C GLY A 339 11.66 -13.90 9.62
N TRP A 340 11.61 -12.81 10.39
CA TRP A 340 12.60 -12.51 11.43
C TRP A 340 12.71 -13.65 12.46
N PHE A 341 11.57 -14.15 12.96
CA PHE A 341 11.54 -15.23 13.94
C PHE A 341 12.18 -16.49 13.39
N VAL A 342 11.81 -16.91 12.20
CA VAL A 342 12.37 -18.08 11.53
C VAL A 342 13.88 -17.93 11.32
N LYS A 343 14.33 -16.77 10.87
CA LYS A 343 15.76 -16.52 10.59
C LYS A 343 16.62 -16.52 11.86
N ASN A 344 16.10 -16.02 12.98
CA ASN A 344 16.92 -15.70 14.14
C ASN A 344 16.64 -16.54 15.40
N CYS A 345 15.48 -17.24 15.49
CA CYS A 345 15.02 -17.84 16.74
C CYS A 345 14.75 -19.36 16.63
N ILE A 346 14.92 -19.95 15.44
CA ILE A 346 14.64 -21.40 15.23
C ILE A 346 15.90 -22.22 15.41
N SER A 347 15.78 -23.35 16.17
CA SER A 347 16.86 -24.30 16.36
C SER A 347 17.03 -25.22 15.16
N GLU A 348 18.26 -25.75 14.98
CA GLU A 348 18.61 -26.71 13.91
C GLU A 348 17.70 -27.95 13.89
N LYS A 349 17.17 -28.37 15.03
CA LYS A 349 16.22 -29.48 15.13
C LYS A 349 14.99 -29.28 14.24
N TYR A 350 14.43 -28.05 14.20
CA TYR A 350 13.26 -27.73 13.35
C TYR A 350 13.63 -27.71 11.86
N ILE A 351 14.83 -27.20 11.56
CA ILE A 351 15.33 -27.17 10.18
C ILE A 351 15.53 -28.61 9.65
N THR A 352 16.08 -29.49 10.50
CA THR A 352 16.23 -30.92 10.16
C THR A 352 14.89 -31.58 9.94
N GLU A 353 13.90 -31.36 10.83
CA GLU A 353 12.54 -31.91 10.68
C GLU A 353 11.87 -31.42 9.38
N CYS A 354 12.09 -30.16 8.98
CA CYS A 354 11.60 -29.65 7.69
C CYS A 354 12.21 -30.40 6.50
N LYS A 355 13.53 -30.65 6.53
CA LYS A 355 14.22 -31.39 5.46
C LYS A 355 13.73 -32.84 5.36
N GLU A 356 13.53 -33.50 6.50
CA GLU A 356 13.03 -34.88 6.55
C GLU A 356 11.59 -35.00 6.01
N LYS A 357 10.76 -33.96 6.21
CA LYS A 357 9.36 -33.93 5.77
C LYS A 357 9.17 -33.28 4.40
N ASP A 358 10.21 -32.69 3.83
CA ASP A 358 10.18 -31.91 2.59
C ASP A 358 9.10 -30.78 2.63
N ILE A 359 9.06 -30.05 3.76
CA ILE A 359 8.12 -28.93 3.96
C ILE A 359 8.83 -27.65 4.36
N ASN A 360 8.17 -26.51 4.09
CA ASN A 360 8.64 -25.20 4.52
C ASN A 360 8.52 -25.05 6.05
N ILE A 361 9.45 -24.32 6.67
CA ILE A 361 9.49 -24.09 8.12
C ILE A 361 8.22 -23.41 8.65
N HIS A 362 7.60 -22.50 7.88
CA HIS A 362 6.34 -21.87 8.27
C HIS A 362 5.19 -22.88 8.31
N ILE A 363 5.18 -23.86 7.41
CA ILE A 363 4.20 -24.97 7.43
C ILE A 363 4.39 -25.80 8.70
N LEU A 364 5.62 -26.21 9.01
CA LEU A 364 5.91 -26.99 10.22
C LEU A 364 5.50 -26.26 11.49
N LEU A 365 5.82 -24.97 11.60
CA LEU A 365 5.46 -24.16 12.78
C LEU A 365 3.94 -23.98 12.89
N THR A 366 3.26 -23.76 11.77
CA THR A 366 1.79 -23.67 11.71
C THR A 366 1.14 -24.98 12.15
N GLU A 367 1.61 -26.14 11.65
CA GLU A 367 1.12 -27.48 12.06
C GLU A 367 1.30 -27.75 13.55
N LYS A 368 2.43 -27.31 14.13
CA LYS A 368 2.67 -27.46 15.57
C LYS A 368 1.85 -26.49 16.40
N ALA A 369 1.77 -25.23 15.98
CA ALA A 369 1.02 -24.16 16.63
C ALA A 369 -0.50 -24.39 16.62
N SER A 370 -1.03 -25.01 15.55
CA SER A 370 -2.47 -25.34 15.42
C SER A 370 -2.94 -26.38 16.44
N LYS A 371 -2.02 -27.17 17.01
CA LYS A 371 -2.35 -28.16 18.06
C LYS A 371 -2.49 -27.57 19.44
N LEU A 372 -2.04 -26.32 19.65
CA LEU A 372 -2.18 -25.60 20.91
C LEU A 372 -3.60 -25.08 21.05
N ARG A 373 -4.17 -25.17 22.25
CA ARG A 373 -5.42 -24.49 22.58
C ARG A 373 -5.17 -22.99 22.75
N VAL A 374 -6.21 -22.20 22.59
CA VAL A 374 -6.14 -20.75 22.83
C VAL A 374 -5.69 -20.48 24.27
N GLY A 375 -4.67 -19.64 24.43
CA GLY A 375 -4.10 -19.26 25.73
C GLY A 375 -3.21 -20.32 26.39
N GLU A 376 -3.03 -21.51 25.81
CA GLU A 376 -2.25 -22.61 26.40
C GLU A 376 -0.78 -22.25 26.61
N SER A 377 -0.19 -21.44 25.74
CA SER A 377 1.20 -21.01 25.86
C SER A 377 1.45 -20.04 27.03
N GLY A 378 0.43 -19.31 27.48
CA GLY A 378 0.58 -18.23 28.45
C GLY A 378 1.42 -17.05 27.93
N LEU A 379 1.63 -16.98 26.62
CA LEU A 379 2.40 -15.91 25.98
C LEU A 379 1.49 -14.79 25.49
N ILE A 380 2.01 -13.58 25.51
CA ILE A 380 1.45 -12.42 24.83
C ILE A 380 2.56 -11.62 24.14
N ALA A 381 2.28 -11.04 22.98
CA ALA A 381 3.27 -10.26 22.24
C ALA A 381 2.66 -8.94 21.73
N LEU A 382 3.53 -7.94 21.50
CA LEU A 382 3.22 -6.72 20.74
C LEU A 382 3.91 -6.83 19.40
N ASP A 383 3.18 -6.63 18.31
CA ASP A 383 3.61 -6.83 16.91
C ASP A 383 4.49 -5.69 16.34
N TRP A 384 5.18 -4.91 17.16
CA TRP A 384 5.83 -3.65 16.80
C TRP A 384 7.29 -3.78 16.36
N TRP A 385 7.67 -4.83 15.63
CA TRP A 385 9.06 -5.00 15.13
C TRP A 385 9.52 -3.87 14.22
N ASN A 386 8.59 -3.16 13.54
CA ASN A 386 8.82 -1.96 12.74
C ASN A 386 8.01 -0.75 13.28
N GLY A 387 7.85 -0.63 14.60
CA GLY A 387 6.99 0.39 15.20
C GLY A 387 5.49 0.07 15.08
N ASN A 388 4.65 1.03 15.45
CA ASN A 388 3.19 0.94 15.31
C ASN A 388 2.70 2.02 14.32
N ARG A 389 2.18 1.60 13.15
CA ARG A 389 1.66 2.50 12.11
C ARG A 389 0.27 3.00 12.48
N SER A 390 -0.64 2.12 12.86
CA SER A 390 -1.99 2.39 13.36
C SER A 390 -2.21 1.56 14.64
N VAL A 391 -2.67 2.16 15.71
CA VAL A 391 -3.30 3.46 15.88
C VAL A 391 -2.40 4.50 16.57
N LEU A 392 -1.17 4.12 16.96
CA LEU A 392 -0.28 4.97 17.77
C LEU A 392 0.55 5.94 16.92
N VAL A 393 0.75 5.64 15.63
CA VAL A 393 1.57 6.43 14.69
C VAL A 393 2.96 6.72 15.26
N ASP A 394 3.63 5.66 15.77
CA ASP A 394 4.91 5.76 16.48
C ASP A 394 5.91 4.70 15.96
N ALA A 395 6.87 5.13 15.18
CA ALA A 395 7.94 4.29 14.62
C ALA A 395 9.06 3.96 15.64
N ASP A 396 9.03 4.55 16.84
CA ASP A 396 10.03 4.32 17.87
C ASP A 396 9.67 3.20 18.85
N LEU A 397 8.46 2.68 18.74
CA LEU A 397 8.02 1.49 19.48
C LEU A 397 8.69 0.23 18.93
N THR A 398 8.84 -0.78 19.80
CA THR A 398 9.54 -2.03 19.46
C THR A 398 8.74 -3.25 19.89
N GLY A 399 8.98 -4.40 19.25
CA GLY A 399 8.31 -5.66 19.59
C GLY A 399 8.59 -6.12 21.03
N LEU A 400 7.63 -6.86 21.59
CA LEU A 400 7.70 -7.45 22.94
C LEU A 400 7.12 -8.87 22.89
N ILE A 401 7.72 -9.79 23.65
CA ILE A 401 7.17 -11.10 23.97
C ILE A 401 7.22 -11.25 25.48
N MET A 402 6.09 -11.52 26.12
CA MET A 402 5.97 -11.73 27.57
C MET A 402 5.46 -13.13 27.88
N GLY A 403 5.87 -13.68 29.03
CA GLY A 403 5.41 -14.99 29.51
C GLY A 403 6.36 -16.16 29.20
N CYS A 404 7.51 -15.92 28.56
CA CYS A 404 8.49 -16.95 28.26
C CYS A 404 9.04 -17.63 29.52
N THR A 405 9.16 -18.96 29.46
CA THR A 405 9.77 -19.82 30.50
C THR A 405 10.84 -20.72 29.88
N LEU A 406 11.55 -21.50 30.70
CA LEU A 406 12.54 -22.45 30.21
C LEU A 406 11.96 -23.59 29.34
N THR A 407 10.65 -23.78 29.37
CA THR A 407 9.95 -24.82 28.62
C THR A 407 9.24 -24.28 27.38
N THR A 408 9.26 -22.96 27.16
CA THR A 408 8.64 -22.34 26.00
C THR A 408 9.24 -22.84 24.68
N LYS A 409 8.38 -23.25 23.77
CA LYS A 409 8.77 -23.83 22.46
C LYS A 409 8.60 -22.81 21.34
N PRO A 410 9.34 -22.98 20.22
CA PRO A 410 9.22 -22.09 19.05
C PRO A 410 7.81 -21.96 18.49
N GLU A 411 7.02 -23.04 18.42
CA GLU A 411 5.64 -23.00 17.95
C GLU A 411 4.70 -22.17 18.84
N GLU A 412 4.99 -22.11 20.16
CA GLU A 412 4.22 -21.29 21.10
C GLU A 412 4.49 -19.81 20.86
N ILE A 413 5.77 -19.43 20.62
CA ILE A 413 6.14 -18.05 20.26
C ILE A 413 5.54 -17.71 18.90
N TYR A 414 5.66 -18.60 17.90
CA TYR A 414 5.13 -18.36 16.56
C TYR A 414 3.61 -18.10 16.59
N ARG A 415 2.86 -18.85 17.40
CA ARG A 415 1.43 -18.61 17.62
C ARG A 415 1.17 -17.27 18.30
N ALA A 416 1.92 -16.92 19.34
CA ALA A 416 1.77 -15.64 20.03
C ALA A 416 2.05 -14.44 19.11
N LEU A 417 2.99 -14.58 18.16
CA LEU A 417 3.24 -13.55 17.14
C LEU A 417 2.06 -13.40 16.16
N ILE A 418 1.42 -14.51 15.75
CA ILE A 418 0.19 -14.48 14.94
C ILE A 418 -0.95 -13.81 15.73
N GLU A 419 -1.15 -14.22 16.98
CA GLU A 419 -2.16 -13.64 17.85
C GLU A 419 -1.95 -12.14 18.06
N ALA A 420 -0.70 -11.68 18.21
CA ALA A 420 -0.37 -10.26 18.33
C ALA A 420 -0.81 -9.45 17.10
N THR A 421 -0.62 -9.98 15.89
CA THR A 421 -1.10 -9.29 14.68
C THR A 421 -2.62 -9.24 14.59
N ALA A 422 -3.31 -10.27 15.06
CA ALA A 422 -4.77 -10.28 15.16
C ALA A 422 -5.27 -9.26 16.20
N PHE A 423 -4.61 -9.15 17.36
CA PHE A 423 -4.90 -8.13 18.36
C PHE A 423 -4.66 -6.71 17.85
N GLY A 424 -3.57 -6.49 17.10
CA GLY A 424 -3.32 -5.21 16.43
C GLY A 424 -4.43 -4.83 15.45
N THR A 425 -4.91 -5.79 14.65
CA THR A 425 -6.08 -5.60 13.77
C THR A 425 -7.34 -5.26 14.57
N LYS A 426 -7.60 -5.96 15.69
CA LYS A 426 -8.73 -5.67 16.57
C LYS A 426 -8.64 -4.26 17.17
N MET A 427 -7.45 -3.79 17.55
CA MET A 427 -7.24 -2.38 17.99
C MET A 427 -7.64 -1.38 16.90
N ILE A 428 -7.32 -1.64 15.64
CA ILE A 428 -7.71 -0.80 14.49
C ILE A 428 -9.23 -0.81 14.33
N ILE A 429 -9.87 -1.99 14.34
CA ILE A 429 -11.32 -2.14 14.21
C ILE A 429 -12.06 -1.42 15.36
N ASP A 430 -11.60 -1.62 16.59
CA ASP A 430 -12.21 -0.99 17.77
C ASP A 430 -12.08 0.54 17.69
N THR A 431 -10.92 1.05 17.20
CA THR A 431 -10.73 2.50 17.00
C THR A 431 -11.70 3.06 15.94
N PHE A 432 -11.95 2.36 14.84
CA PHE A 432 -12.97 2.77 13.87
C PHE A 432 -14.36 2.82 14.51
N LYS A 433 -14.76 1.75 15.19
CA LYS A 433 -16.08 1.64 15.84
C LYS A 433 -16.30 2.69 16.93
N GLU A 434 -15.30 2.94 17.78
CA GLU A 434 -15.34 3.95 18.83
C GLU A 434 -15.53 5.38 18.27
N ASN A 435 -15.12 5.62 17.03
CA ASN A 435 -15.29 6.90 16.34
C ASN A 435 -16.47 6.93 15.35
N GLY A 436 -17.34 5.92 15.35
CA GLY A 436 -18.57 5.92 14.57
C GLY A 436 -18.46 5.38 13.15
N VAL A 437 -17.33 4.79 12.76
CA VAL A 437 -17.18 4.06 11.50
C VAL A 437 -17.41 2.57 11.78
N GLU A 438 -18.55 2.05 11.32
CA GLU A 438 -18.96 0.68 11.59
C GLU A 438 -18.21 -0.32 10.69
N ILE A 439 -17.73 -1.43 11.28
CA ILE A 439 -17.16 -2.56 10.56
C ILE A 439 -17.89 -3.82 11.01
N LYS A 440 -18.50 -4.54 10.07
CA LYS A 440 -19.34 -5.73 10.30
C LYS A 440 -18.70 -7.01 9.79
N GLU A 441 -17.95 -6.94 8.68
CA GLU A 441 -17.35 -8.07 7.98
C GLU A 441 -15.91 -7.76 7.62
N LEU A 442 -15.08 -8.78 7.63
CA LEU A 442 -13.68 -8.70 7.21
C LEU A 442 -13.48 -9.45 5.90
N TYR A 443 -12.66 -8.87 5.05
CA TYR A 443 -12.17 -9.47 3.82
C TYR A 443 -10.66 -9.55 3.89
N ALA A 444 -10.06 -10.62 3.39
CA ALA A 444 -8.62 -10.79 3.40
C ALA A 444 -8.10 -11.14 2.01
N ALA A 445 -7.05 -10.44 1.58
CA ALA A 445 -6.34 -10.67 0.33
C ALA A 445 -4.83 -10.85 0.60
N GLY A 446 -4.11 -11.35 -0.40
CA GLY A 446 -2.67 -11.57 -0.33
C GLY A 446 -2.27 -13.00 0.04
N GLY A 447 -0.99 -13.30 -0.16
CA GLY A 447 -0.49 -14.68 -0.08
C GLY A 447 -0.61 -15.33 1.30
N ILE A 448 -0.57 -14.54 2.38
CA ILE A 448 -0.73 -15.06 3.75
C ILE A 448 -2.17 -15.51 3.97
N ALA A 449 -3.14 -14.68 3.60
CA ALA A 449 -4.56 -14.97 3.76
C ALA A 449 -4.98 -16.26 3.02
N GLN A 450 -4.41 -16.48 1.85
CA GLN A 450 -4.73 -17.66 1.04
C GLN A 450 -4.08 -18.96 1.51
N LYS A 451 -2.92 -18.88 2.20
CA LYS A 451 -2.08 -20.04 2.52
C LYS A 451 -2.12 -20.46 3.98
N ASN A 452 -2.59 -19.60 4.90
CA ASN A 452 -2.54 -19.87 6.34
C ASN A 452 -3.94 -19.83 6.98
N SER A 453 -4.65 -20.96 6.89
CA SER A 453 -6.01 -21.11 7.44
C SER A 453 -6.03 -20.96 8.97
N MET A 454 -5.00 -21.40 9.69
CA MET A 454 -4.90 -21.21 11.15
C MET A 454 -4.89 -19.73 11.50
N MET A 455 -4.11 -18.94 10.78
CA MET A 455 -4.03 -17.49 11.00
C MET A 455 -5.39 -16.82 10.74
N MET A 456 -6.07 -17.17 9.66
CA MET A 456 -7.39 -16.62 9.36
C MET A 456 -8.42 -17.00 10.42
N GLN A 457 -8.41 -18.23 10.95
CA GLN A 457 -9.29 -18.62 12.05
C GLN A 457 -8.97 -17.84 13.33
N ILE A 458 -7.68 -17.63 13.67
CA ILE A 458 -7.28 -16.81 14.83
C ILE A 458 -7.80 -15.37 14.68
N TYR A 459 -7.67 -14.78 13.49
CA TYR A 459 -8.20 -13.44 13.23
C TYR A 459 -9.72 -13.38 13.40
N SER A 460 -10.45 -14.36 12.87
CA SER A 460 -11.91 -14.45 13.03
C SER A 460 -12.28 -14.58 14.52
N ASP A 461 -11.60 -15.47 15.24
CA ASP A 461 -11.86 -15.71 16.68
C ASP A 461 -11.54 -14.47 17.53
N VAL A 462 -10.43 -13.77 17.25
CA VAL A 462 -9.99 -12.56 17.99
C VAL A 462 -10.93 -11.39 17.72
N THR A 463 -11.31 -11.17 16.47
CA THR A 463 -12.16 -10.03 16.09
C THR A 463 -13.64 -10.27 16.31
N ASN A 464 -14.03 -11.53 16.53
CA ASN A 464 -15.42 -12.00 16.58
C ASN A 464 -16.21 -11.62 15.33
N MET A 465 -15.59 -11.78 14.15
CA MET A 465 -16.15 -11.39 12.86
C MET A 465 -15.92 -12.46 11.80
N ASP A 466 -16.84 -12.56 10.85
CA ASP A 466 -16.68 -13.40 9.67
C ASP A 466 -15.53 -12.85 8.79
N ILE A 467 -14.71 -13.73 8.22
CA ILE A 467 -13.62 -13.36 7.32
C ILE A 467 -13.78 -14.06 5.98
N HIS A 468 -14.02 -13.27 4.94
CA HIS A 468 -14.09 -13.69 3.55
C HIS A 468 -12.72 -13.60 2.89
N ILE A 469 -12.40 -14.55 2.01
CA ILE A 469 -11.10 -14.57 1.32
C ILE A 469 -11.28 -14.16 -0.13
N CYS A 470 -10.53 -13.17 -0.58
CA CYS A 470 -10.43 -12.83 -2.00
C CYS A 470 -9.82 -14.01 -2.76
N ASP A 471 -10.50 -14.47 -3.81
CA ASP A 471 -10.08 -15.65 -4.59
C ASP A 471 -9.06 -15.31 -5.69
N SER A 472 -8.79 -14.03 -5.92
CA SER A 472 -7.73 -13.60 -6.83
C SER A 472 -6.35 -13.63 -6.15
N ASN A 473 -5.36 -14.22 -6.83
CA ASN A 473 -3.96 -14.08 -6.46
C ASN A 473 -3.37 -12.73 -6.91
N GLN A 474 -4.09 -12.02 -7.78
CA GLN A 474 -3.69 -10.78 -8.44
C GLN A 474 -4.73 -9.67 -8.16
N ALA A 475 -5.28 -9.62 -6.94
CA ALA A 475 -6.39 -8.73 -6.59
C ALA A 475 -6.12 -7.25 -6.94
N VAL A 476 -4.88 -6.81 -6.84
CA VAL A 476 -4.45 -5.44 -7.19
C VAL A 476 -4.63 -5.21 -8.70
N ALA A 477 -4.02 -6.04 -9.54
CA ALA A 477 -4.14 -5.94 -10.99
C ALA A 477 -5.59 -6.19 -11.48
N LEU A 478 -6.35 -7.08 -10.82
CA LEU A 478 -7.76 -7.30 -11.11
C LEU A 478 -8.59 -6.02 -10.87
N GLY A 479 -8.39 -5.36 -9.74
CA GLY A 479 -9.08 -4.09 -9.44
C GLY A 479 -8.72 -2.99 -10.45
N SER A 480 -7.46 -2.91 -10.86
CA SER A 480 -7.03 -2.00 -11.91
C SER A 480 -7.72 -2.31 -13.25
N ALA A 481 -7.81 -3.60 -13.64
CA ALA A 481 -8.56 -4.00 -14.83
C ALA A 481 -10.05 -3.61 -14.75
N MET A 482 -10.66 -3.68 -13.55
CA MET A 482 -12.04 -3.24 -13.34
C MET A 482 -12.21 -1.74 -13.58
N PHE A 483 -11.29 -0.89 -13.12
CA PHE A 483 -11.28 0.54 -13.46
C PHE A 483 -11.07 0.77 -14.95
N GLY A 484 -10.24 -0.04 -15.62
CA GLY A 484 -10.09 -0.04 -17.07
C GLY A 484 -11.41 -0.35 -17.80
N ALA A 485 -12.19 -1.31 -17.28
CA ALA A 485 -13.52 -1.64 -17.83
C ALA A 485 -14.52 -0.48 -17.64
N VAL A 486 -14.45 0.22 -16.50
CA VAL A 486 -15.30 1.41 -16.26
C VAL A 486 -14.90 2.56 -17.20
N ALA A 487 -13.61 2.81 -17.40
CA ALA A 487 -13.13 3.84 -18.32
C ALA A 487 -13.54 3.57 -19.79
N ALA A 488 -13.67 2.31 -20.17
CA ALA A 488 -14.18 1.92 -21.50
C ALA A 488 -15.68 2.26 -21.66
N GLY A 489 -16.46 2.14 -20.62
CA GLY A 489 -17.90 2.34 -20.65
C GLY A 489 -18.68 1.20 -21.34
N ARG A 490 -19.97 1.13 -21.10
CA ARG A 490 -20.86 0.07 -21.61
C ARG A 490 -20.88 0.00 -23.14
N ASP A 491 -20.84 1.14 -23.80
CA ASP A 491 -20.89 1.23 -25.26
C ASP A 491 -19.71 0.53 -25.96
N LYS A 492 -18.56 0.41 -25.27
CA LYS A 492 -17.37 -0.28 -25.76
C LYS A 492 -17.21 -1.70 -25.17
N GLY A 493 -18.19 -2.18 -24.40
CA GLY A 493 -18.19 -3.50 -23.79
C GLY A 493 -17.60 -3.53 -22.37
N GLY A 494 -17.47 -2.38 -21.73
CA GLY A 494 -17.14 -2.23 -20.32
C GLY A 494 -18.37 -1.97 -19.44
N TYR A 495 -18.21 -1.18 -18.36
CA TYR A 495 -19.26 -0.85 -17.39
C TYR A 495 -19.39 0.65 -17.19
N ASP A 496 -20.58 1.12 -16.77
CA ASP A 496 -20.81 2.53 -16.49
C ASP A 496 -20.38 2.92 -15.07
N THR A 497 -20.28 1.94 -14.17
CA THR A 497 -19.88 2.16 -12.78
C THR A 497 -18.98 1.05 -12.27
N ILE A 498 -18.14 1.39 -11.26
CA ILE A 498 -17.29 0.40 -10.58
C ILE A 498 -18.14 -0.65 -9.83
N ILE A 499 -19.34 -0.30 -9.37
CA ILE A 499 -20.23 -1.23 -8.68
C ILE A 499 -20.67 -2.35 -9.63
N GLU A 500 -21.00 -2.02 -10.89
CA GLU A 500 -21.31 -3.03 -11.92
C GLU A 500 -20.11 -3.93 -12.21
N ALA A 501 -18.91 -3.34 -12.28
CA ALA A 501 -17.67 -4.11 -12.47
C ALA A 501 -17.42 -5.05 -11.28
N VAL A 502 -17.64 -4.60 -10.04
CA VAL A 502 -17.55 -5.44 -8.84
C VAL A 502 -18.50 -6.63 -8.91
N ASP A 503 -19.76 -6.40 -9.26
CA ASP A 503 -20.77 -7.48 -9.36
C ASP A 503 -20.37 -8.58 -10.35
N LYS A 504 -19.69 -8.24 -11.44
CA LYS A 504 -19.33 -9.18 -12.52
C LYS A 504 -17.92 -9.75 -12.41
N MET A 505 -16.95 -8.93 -11.98
CA MET A 505 -15.54 -9.26 -12.12
C MET A 505 -14.88 -9.64 -10.78
N SER A 506 -15.45 -9.28 -9.62
CA SER A 506 -14.84 -9.60 -8.34
C SER A 506 -14.83 -11.11 -8.05
N LYS A 507 -13.86 -11.55 -7.27
CA LYS A 507 -13.68 -12.97 -6.90
C LYS A 507 -13.54 -13.09 -5.38
N VAL A 508 -14.53 -13.73 -4.76
CA VAL A 508 -14.54 -14.06 -3.33
C VAL A 508 -14.85 -15.55 -3.19
N LYS A 509 -14.10 -16.25 -2.33
CA LYS A 509 -14.34 -17.67 -2.06
C LYS A 509 -15.70 -17.86 -1.41
N GLU A 510 -16.38 -18.96 -1.75
CA GLU A 510 -17.64 -19.34 -1.11
C GLU A 510 -17.43 -19.72 0.36
N GLU A 511 -16.30 -20.36 0.66
CA GLU A 511 -15.91 -20.71 2.03
C GLU A 511 -15.28 -19.50 2.74
N TYR A 512 -15.68 -19.27 3.99
CA TYR A 512 -15.20 -18.19 4.83
C TYR A 512 -15.03 -18.68 6.29
N TYR A 513 -14.27 -17.92 7.08
CA TYR A 513 -14.00 -18.24 8.48
C TYR A 513 -15.04 -17.60 9.38
N LYS A 514 -15.59 -18.39 10.30
CA LYS A 514 -16.54 -17.94 11.33
C LYS A 514 -15.87 -17.98 12.69
N PRO A 515 -16.15 -17.03 13.58
CA PRO A 515 -15.61 -17.04 14.93
C PRO A 515 -16.15 -18.24 15.72
N ILE A 516 -15.24 -18.91 16.43
CA ILE A 516 -15.56 -19.98 17.38
C ILE A 516 -15.77 -19.32 18.73
N LYS A 517 -16.97 -19.38 19.25
CA LYS A 517 -17.39 -18.69 20.48
C LYS A 517 -16.47 -18.98 21.67
N GLU A 518 -16.14 -20.26 21.89
CA GLU A 518 -15.31 -20.70 23.00
C GLU A 518 -13.88 -20.14 22.89
N ASN A 519 -13.34 -20.01 21.68
CA ASN A 519 -12.06 -19.38 21.42
C ASN A 519 -12.11 -17.88 21.65
N ASN A 520 -13.16 -17.21 21.15
CA ASN A 520 -13.35 -15.78 21.31
C ASN A 520 -13.43 -15.38 22.81
N GLU A 521 -14.14 -16.13 23.66
CA GLU A 521 -14.23 -15.86 25.09
C GLU A 521 -12.86 -15.88 25.80
N ILE A 522 -11.90 -16.67 25.30
CA ILE A 522 -10.53 -16.71 25.82
C ILE A 522 -9.71 -15.58 25.19
N TYR A 523 -9.85 -15.32 23.88
CA TYR A 523 -9.16 -14.24 23.21
C TYR A 523 -9.56 -12.86 23.74
N GLU A 524 -10.79 -12.63 24.17
CA GLU A 524 -11.18 -11.38 24.84
C GLU A 524 -10.37 -11.13 26.13
N LYS A 525 -10.07 -12.20 26.90
CA LYS A 525 -9.21 -12.07 28.09
C LYS A 525 -7.78 -11.72 27.71
N LEU A 526 -7.22 -12.39 26.69
CA LEU A 526 -5.87 -12.12 26.19
C LEU A 526 -5.78 -10.73 25.55
N PHE A 527 -6.82 -10.30 24.83
CA PHE A 527 -6.88 -8.97 24.24
C PHE A 527 -6.88 -7.86 25.30
N ASN A 528 -7.53 -8.07 26.43
CA ASN A 528 -7.47 -7.11 27.54
C ASN A 528 -6.04 -6.96 28.08
N GLU A 529 -5.28 -8.04 28.19
CA GLU A 529 -3.86 -7.98 28.57
C GLU A 529 -3.01 -7.32 27.47
N TYR A 530 -3.27 -7.63 26.19
CA TYR A 530 -2.63 -6.96 25.07
C TYR A 530 -2.89 -5.46 25.11
N LYS A 531 -4.15 -5.02 25.27
CA LYS A 531 -4.55 -3.61 25.34
C LYS A 531 -3.87 -2.88 26.51
N LEU A 532 -3.74 -3.53 27.64
CA LEU A 532 -3.03 -2.97 28.80
C LEU A 532 -1.55 -2.71 28.47
N LEU A 533 -0.86 -3.66 27.84
CA LEU A 533 0.53 -3.50 27.41
C LEU A 533 0.66 -2.46 26.27
N HIS A 534 -0.26 -2.50 25.31
CA HIS A 534 -0.33 -1.55 24.22
C HIS A 534 -0.44 -0.10 24.74
N ASP A 535 -1.35 0.15 25.68
CA ASP A 535 -1.54 1.49 26.22
C ASP A 535 -0.39 1.89 27.17
N TYR A 536 0.15 0.95 27.94
CA TYR A 536 1.27 1.21 28.85
C TYR A 536 2.54 1.66 28.11
N PHE A 537 2.89 1.02 26.99
CA PHE A 537 4.07 1.39 26.22
C PHE A 537 3.78 2.41 25.12
N GLY A 538 2.60 2.37 24.52
CA GLY A 538 2.26 3.19 23.35
C GLY A 538 1.64 4.54 23.67
N ARG A 539 1.01 4.70 24.85
CA ARG A 539 0.32 5.94 25.24
C ARG A 539 1.01 6.69 26.40
N GLY A 540 2.30 6.48 26.58
CA GLY A 540 3.13 7.28 27.50
C GLY A 540 3.14 6.79 28.95
N GLY A 541 2.65 5.60 29.24
CA GLY A 541 2.80 4.98 30.57
C GLY A 541 4.26 4.63 30.89
N ASN A 542 5.04 4.22 29.87
CA ASN A 542 6.47 3.93 30.03
C ASN A 542 7.22 4.04 28.69
N ASP A 543 8.19 4.92 28.64
CA ASP A 543 9.02 5.18 27.45
C ASP A 543 10.27 4.27 27.34
N VAL A 544 10.28 3.11 28.01
CA VAL A 544 11.47 2.23 28.01
C VAL A 544 11.92 1.82 26.61
N MET A 545 10.99 1.56 25.69
CA MET A 545 11.32 1.18 24.31
C MET A 545 12.10 2.29 23.60
N LYS A 546 11.67 3.54 23.75
CA LYS A 546 12.33 4.73 23.18
C LYS A 546 13.72 4.95 23.81
N ARG A 547 13.82 4.88 25.14
CA ARG A 547 15.12 5.00 25.84
C ARG A 547 16.13 3.92 25.41
N LEU A 548 15.68 2.68 25.18
CA LEU A 548 16.54 1.60 24.68
C LEU A 548 16.98 1.87 23.24
N LYS A 549 16.11 2.44 22.39
CA LYS A 549 16.45 2.86 21.03
C LYS A 549 17.47 3.99 21.03
N ASP A 550 17.32 5.00 21.90
CA ASP A 550 18.26 6.11 22.06
C ASP A 550 19.64 5.61 22.49
N ILE A 551 19.70 4.69 23.46
CA ILE A 551 20.94 4.04 23.87
C ILE A 551 21.60 3.33 22.67
N LYS A 552 20.84 2.53 21.90
CA LYS A 552 21.36 1.84 20.71
C LYS A 552 21.92 2.82 19.68
N LEU A 553 21.24 3.94 19.45
CA LEU A 553 21.67 4.95 18.48
C LEU A 553 22.93 5.71 18.93
N SER A 554 23.17 5.84 20.25
CA SER A 554 24.37 6.48 20.77
C SER A 554 25.69 5.72 20.50
N TYR A 555 25.60 4.46 20.03
CA TYR A 555 26.76 3.63 19.62
C TYR A 555 26.99 3.62 18.10
N LYS A 556 26.13 4.27 17.33
CA LYS A 556 26.29 4.43 15.88
C LYS A 556 26.92 5.77 15.52
#